data_524e88eb2446a8349c37af4407ad590e
#
_entry.id   524e88eb2446a8349c37af4407ad590e
#
_cell.length_a   1.000
_cell.length_b   1.000
_cell.length_c   1.000
_cell.angle_alpha   90.00
_cell.angle_beta   90.00
_cell.angle_gamma   90.00
#
_symmetry.space_group_name_H-M   'P 1'
#
loop_
_entity.id
_entity.type
_entity.pdbx_description
1 polymer ?
#
loop_
_entity_poly.entity_id
_entity_poly.type
_entity_poly.pdbx_seq_one_letter_code
_entity_poly.pdbx_strand_id
1 'polypeptide(L)'
;MKVRRTGTVDQVDGAESSPPSSRSPRSLREAWTALAGLSAVFLFEMLDNSILNVALPTIGRRLSASTTELQWVTGVYAVVFGGLMLVFGALADRVGRRKIMLLGLVLLGAASLATAFVATAEQLIAVRAVMGVAAAMTTPGSLALAFRLFDEDTLRVRGTTLISTVGLVGLAIGPAAGGFVLAFAPWQALLLVNVPIAALALIGIRRGIPADRKDELHRDPVDGPGALCGTAAIVSALVAPTLFVDAGAASLLPWLTTAAAVVTAVLFVVRARRTAHPLLDLALVARPLVSSGLAFKGASGLAVAGLGYLVTLQLQLDWGWTPARAALGMLPQVVVLIAGGALVGPLLTRVGFDGAAWLGAGSVVCGLAVYALLGRFGYAWVALALVLVAAGMRVVGVVAGTNVMRGLPADRTTIGAALVDTSGEVATAIGIAVSGTILAAFFTGDIATSHWSADRTAEFGEAVTLAGLLLTVAAGALVGWGISRSRRATGTTTPTPAAEPDGE
;
A
#
# COMPACT_ATOMS: atom_id res chain seq x y z
N MET A 1 63.16 55.45 -18.30
CA MET A 1 62.97 56.61 -17.39
C MET A 1 61.56 56.54 -16.80
N LYS A 2 61.47 56.46 -15.44
CA LYS A 2 60.30 56.64 -14.51
C LYS A 2 59.06 55.73 -14.77
N VAL A 3 58.88 54.64 -14.08
CA VAL A 3 58.27 54.37 -12.75
C VAL A 3 57.13 55.34 -12.40
N ARG A 4 55.92 54.76 -12.31
CA ARG A 4 54.99 55.08 -11.24
C ARG A 4 54.09 53.89 -10.88
N ARG A 5 54.21 53.45 -9.63
CA ARG A 5 53.31 52.62 -8.85
C ARG A 5 52.07 53.46 -8.52
N THR A 6 50.91 52.81 -8.37
CA THR A 6 50.05 52.75 -7.14
C THR A 6 48.64 52.47 -7.52
N GLY A 7 48.02 51.58 -6.81
CA GLY A 7 46.60 51.32 -6.85
C GLY A 7 46.28 50.02 -6.12
N THR A 8 46.49 50.01 -4.77
CA THR A 8 45.89 49.02 -3.88
C THR A 8 44.37 49.07 -4.00
N VAL A 9 43.80 48.02 -4.52
CA VAL A 9 42.36 47.78 -4.42
C VAL A 9 42.12 47.08 -3.11
N ASP A 10 41.44 47.78 -2.20
CA ASP A 10 40.92 47.25 -0.95
C ASP A 10 40.02 46.04 -1.22
N GLN A 11 40.45 44.88 -0.74
CA GLN A 11 39.60 43.73 -0.58
C GLN A 11 38.56 44.08 0.52
N VAL A 12 37.36 44.40 0.09
CA VAL A 12 36.20 44.42 0.98
C VAL A 12 35.86 42.94 1.25
N ASP A 13 36.32 42.47 2.41
CA ASP A 13 35.83 41.21 3.04
C ASP A 13 34.34 41.38 3.41
N GLY A 14 33.48 41.20 2.43
CA GLY A 14 32.06 40.94 2.63
C GLY A 14 31.86 39.43 2.80
N ALA A 15 32.28 38.88 3.90
CA ALA A 15 31.84 37.58 4.34
C ALA A 15 30.35 37.68 4.68
N GLU A 16 29.49 37.60 3.64
CA GLU A 16 28.10 37.18 3.87
C GLU A 16 28.15 35.82 4.54
N SER A 17 27.90 35.82 5.85
CA SER A 17 27.67 34.62 6.64
C SER A 17 26.41 33.95 6.09
N SER A 18 26.57 33.04 5.16
CA SER A 18 25.52 32.09 4.77
C SER A 18 24.97 31.45 6.03
N PRO A 19 23.66 31.46 6.25
CA PRO A 19 23.09 30.81 7.43
C PRO A 19 23.57 29.36 7.47
N PRO A 20 23.85 28.80 8.63
CA PRO A 20 24.42 27.47 8.77
C PRO A 20 23.48 26.49 8.05
N SER A 21 23.92 25.95 6.93
CA SER A 21 23.29 24.84 6.25
C SER A 21 23.13 23.76 7.31
N SER A 22 21.88 23.36 7.61
CA SER A 22 21.59 22.24 8.48
C SER A 22 22.33 21.02 7.91
N ARG A 23 23.45 20.64 8.53
CA ARG A 23 24.28 19.52 8.07
C ARG A 23 23.42 18.26 8.09
N SER A 24 23.36 17.56 6.98
CA SER A 24 22.72 16.25 6.89
C SER A 24 23.34 15.30 7.92
N PRO A 25 22.51 14.45 8.59
CA PRO A 25 23.02 13.51 9.59
C PRO A 25 24.08 12.60 9.00
N ARG A 26 25.19 12.43 9.70
CA ARG A 26 26.34 11.59 9.30
C ARG A 26 26.20 10.13 9.75
N SER A 27 25.15 9.80 10.48
CA SER A 27 24.88 8.44 10.97
C SER A 27 23.38 8.24 11.24
N LEU A 28 22.92 6.97 11.22
CA LEU A 28 21.56 6.62 11.62
C LEU A 28 21.25 7.04 13.07
N ARG A 29 22.27 7.04 13.93
CA ARG A 29 22.14 7.41 15.33
C ARG A 29 21.88 8.90 15.51
N GLU A 30 22.44 9.73 14.66
CA GLU A 30 22.19 11.18 14.66
C GLU A 30 20.76 11.51 14.17
N ALA A 31 20.27 10.71 13.22
CA ALA A 31 18.91 10.85 12.66
C ALA A 31 17.84 10.04 13.39
N TRP A 32 18.11 9.48 14.57
CA TRP A 32 17.24 8.49 15.23
C TRP A 32 15.81 9.02 15.46
N THR A 33 15.63 10.29 15.78
CA THR A 33 14.31 10.90 16.02
C THR A 33 13.48 10.94 14.74
N ALA A 34 14.09 11.33 13.61
CA ALA A 34 13.44 11.31 12.30
C ALA A 34 13.10 9.88 11.87
N LEU A 35 14.07 8.96 12.01
CA LEU A 35 13.87 7.55 11.67
C LEU A 35 12.79 6.90 12.53
N ALA A 36 12.75 7.18 13.83
CA ALA A 36 11.69 6.68 14.70
C ALA A 36 10.31 7.22 14.30
N GLY A 37 10.22 8.50 13.95
CA GLY A 37 8.97 9.11 13.48
C GLY A 37 8.49 8.49 12.17
N LEU A 38 9.38 8.38 11.17
CA LEU A 38 9.05 7.78 9.87
C LEU A 38 8.73 6.28 10.00
N SER A 39 9.48 5.55 10.84
CA SER A 39 9.19 4.15 11.14
C SER A 39 7.83 3.96 11.81
N ALA A 40 7.44 4.88 12.68
CA ALA A 40 6.12 4.83 13.33
C ALA A 40 4.98 5.05 12.33
N VAL A 41 5.17 5.88 11.29
CA VAL A 41 4.19 6.02 10.19
C VAL A 41 4.00 4.69 9.46
N PHE A 42 5.08 4.03 9.04
CA PHE A 42 5.01 2.73 8.37
C PHE A 42 4.48 1.61 9.28
N LEU A 43 4.87 1.65 10.57
CA LEU A 43 4.34 0.72 11.56
C LEU A 43 2.82 0.84 11.66
N PHE A 44 2.31 2.07 11.76
CA PHE A 44 0.86 2.33 11.78
C PHE A 44 0.19 1.73 10.56
N GLU A 45 0.65 2.09 9.36
CA GLU A 45 0.04 1.69 8.09
C GLU A 45 -0.06 0.16 7.97
N MET A 46 1.02 -0.54 8.23
CA MET A 46 1.08 -1.99 8.12
C MET A 46 0.36 -2.71 9.25
N LEU A 47 0.43 -2.19 10.46
CA LEU A 47 -0.25 -2.74 11.63
C LEU A 47 -1.77 -2.59 11.49
N ASP A 48 -2.24 -1.41 11.12
CA ASP A 48 -3.67 -1.11 11.00
C ASP A 48 -4.34 -1.99 9.93
N ASN A 49 -3.69 -2.18 8.79
CA ASN A 49 -4.17 -3.06 7.73
C ASN A 49 -4.27 -4.53 8.16
N SER A 50 -3.42 -4.98 9.08
CA SER A 50 -3.37 -6.39 9.48
C SER A 50 -4.16 -6.71 10.75
N ILE A 51 -4.16 -5.81 11.74
CA ILE A 51 -4.78 -6.03 13.05
C ILE A 51 -6.30 -6.05 12.96
N LEU A 52 -6.88 -5.21 12.10
CA LEU A 52 -8.32 -5.08 11.97
C LEU A 52 -8.97 -6.35 11.41
N ASN A 53 -8.29 -7.04 10.49
CA ASN A 53 -8.82 -8.26 9.87
C ASN A 53 -9.21 -9.30 10.93
N VAL A 54 -8.39 -9.49 11.97
CA VAL A 54 -8.67 -10.45 13.07
C VAL A 54 -9.87 -10.02 13.91
N ALA A 55 -10.14 -8.72 13.99
CA ALA A 55 -11.25 -8.16 14.77
C ALA A 55 -12.61 -8.23 14.06
N LEU A 56 -12.65 -8.39 12.73
CA LEU A 56 -13.86 -8.30 11.93
C LEU A 56 -15.05 -9.13 12.48
N PRO A 57 -14.91 -10.43 12.80
CA PRO A 57 -16.02 -11.19 13.34
C PRO A 57 -16.47 -10.71 14.73
N THR A 58 -15.55 -10.19 15.53
CA THR A 58 -15.89 -9.62 16.84
C THR A 58 -16.62 -8.28 16.69
N ILE A 59 -16.19 -7.44 15.77
CA ILE A 59 -16.85 -6.18 15.41
C ILE A 59 -18.26 -6.48 14.86
N GLY A 60 -18.38 -7.44 13.95
CA GLY A 60 -19.66 -7.88 13.38
C GLY A 60 -20.67 -8.24 14.45
N ARG A 61 -20.29 -9.09 15.39
CA ARG A 61 -21.16 -9.49 16.51
C ARG A 61 -21.49 -8.33 17.46
N ARG A 62 -20.53 -7.44 17.74
CA ARG A 62 -20.74 -6.33 18.69
C ARG A 62 -21.58 -5.19 18.12
N LEU A 63 -21.45 -4.91 16.85
CA LEU A 63 -22.17 -3.85 16.16
C LEU A 63 -23.37 -4.36 15.36
N SER A 64 -23.63 -5.68 15.40
CA SER A 64 -24.66 -6.35 14.57
C SER A 64 -24.52 -6.02 13.08
N ALA A 65 -23.24 -5.96 12.63
CA ALA A 65 -22.91 -5.53 11.29
C ALA A 65 -23.12 -6.65 10.26
N SER A 66 -23.68 -6.30 9.12
CA SER A 66 -23.84 -7.17 7.95
C SER A 66 -22.47 -7.50 7.29
N THR A 67 -22.46 -8.50 6.42
CA THR A 67 -21.27 -8.86 5.63
C THR A 67 -20.77 -7.69 4.79
N THR A 68 -21.70 -6.94 4.18
CA THR A 68 -21.37 -5.73 3.39
C THR A 68 -20.75 -4.63 4.25
N GLU A 69 -21.30 -4.37 5.45
CA GLU A 69 -20.72 -3.38 6.35
C GLU A 69 -19.32 -3.78 6.82
N LEU A 70 -19.05 -5.05 7.12
CA LEU A 70 -17.72 -5.53 7.45
C LEU A 70 -16.72 -5.40 6.30
N GLN A 71 -17.17 -5.64 5.07
CA GLN A 71 -16.38 -5.34 3.86
C GLN A 71 -16.02 -3.86 3.81
N TRP A 72 -16.98 -2.96 4.08
CA TRP A 72 -16.74 -1.52 4.10
C TRP A 72 -15.83 -1.07 5.23
N VAL A 73 -15.92 -1.65 6.41
CA VAL A 73 -15.02 -1.33 7.54
C VAL A 73 -13.55 -1.49 7.16
N THR A 74 -13.20 -2.51 6.38
CA THR A 74 -11.83 -2.71 5.89
C THR A 74 -11.56 -1.99 4.59
N GLY A 75 -12.48 -2.08 3.63
CA GLY A 75 -12.31 -1.61 2.26
C GLY A 75 -12.28 -0.09 2.14
N VAL A 76 -13.12 0.65 2.90
CA VAL A 76 -13.20 2.11 2.78
C VAL A 76 -11.88 2.82 3.07
N TYR A 77 -11.11 2.31 4.04
CA TYR A 77 -9.77 2.82 4.32
C TYR A 77 -8.87 2.72 3.09
N ALA A 78 -8.77 1.52 2.50
CA ALA A 78 -7.92 1.29 1.33
C ALA A 78 -8.40 2.07 0.09
N VAL A 79 -9.72 2.19 -0.11
CA VAL A 79 -10.32 2.98 -1.19
C VAL A 79 -9.96 4.46 -1.08
N VAL A 80 -10.15 5.04 0.12
CA VAL A 80 -9.88 6.46 0.38
C VAL A 80 -8.37 6.71 0.35
N PHE A 81 -7.59 5.85 0.98
CA PHE A 81 -6.13 5.92 0.97
C PHE A 81 -5.58 5.88 -0.45
N GLY A 82 -5.88 4.82 -1.21
CA GLY A 82 -5.40 4.66 -2.59
C GLY A 82 -5.90 5.75 -3.53
N GLY A 83 -7.17 6.17 -3.40
CA GLY A 83 -7.78 7.22 -4.21
C GLY A 83 -7.18 8.61 -3.98
N LEU A 84 -6.77 8.94 -2.75
CA LEU A 84 -6.26 10.25 -2.38
C LEU A 84 -4.73 10.34 -2.33
N MET A 85 -4.03 9.21 -2.38
CA MET A 85 -2.57 9.14 -2.21
C MET A 85 -1.82 10.02 -3.22
N LEU A 86 -2.19 9.97 -4.51
CA LEU A 86 -1.58 10.81 -5.55
C LEU A 86 -1.92 12.29 -5.35
N VAL A 87 -3.13 12.59 -4.91
CA VAL A 87 -3.59 13.95 -4.63
C VAL A 87 -2.76 14.57 -3.52
N PHE A 88 -2.66 13.88 -2.38
CA PHE A 88 -1.89 14.37 -1.23
C PHE A 88 -0.38 14.34 -1.49
N GLY A 89 0.12 13.42 -2.32
CA GLY A 89 1.50 13.46 -2.79
C GLY A 89 1.81 14.75 -3.53
N ALA A 90 1.00 15.11 -4.54
CA ALA A 90 1.15 16.36 -5.29
C ALA A 90 0.93 17.60 -4.41
N LEU A 91 -0.02 17.56 -3.48
CA LEU A 91 -0.27 18.64 -2.53
C LEU A 91 0.90 18.82 -1.56
N ALA A 92 1.49 17.73 -1.10
CA ALA A 92 2.65 17.74 -0.21
C ALA A 92 3.89 18.36 -0.87
N ASP A 93 4.09 18.12 -2.18
CA ASP A 93 5.19 18.72 -2.94
C ASP A 93 5.01 20.25 -3.09
N ARG A 94 3.78 20.75 -3.05
CA ARG A 94 3.47 22.19 -3.18
C ARG A 94 3.39 22.92 -1.85
N VAL A 95 2.80 22.31 -0.83
CA VAL A 95 2.52 22.96 0.48
C VAL A 95 3.63 22.68 1.49
N GLY A 96 4.35 21.55 1.30
CA GLY A 96 5.40 21.05 2.17
C GLY A 96 5.06 19.64 2.70
N ARG A 97 5.97 18.71 2.44
CA ARG A 97 5.79 17.29 2.81
C ARG A 97 5.68 17.08 4.31
N ARG A 98 6.56 17.76 5.07
CA ARG A 98 6.52 17.71 6.54
C ARG A 98 5.22 18.27 7.09
N LYS A 99 4.74 19.39 6.53
CA LYS A 99 3.51 20.05 6.98
C LYS A 99 2.28 19.18 6.77
N ILE A 100 2.12 18.62 5.56
CA ILE A 100 1.00 17.72 5.24
C ILE A 100 1.04 16.47 6.11
N MET A 101 2.22 15.88 6.32
CA MET A 101 2.39 14.71 7.18
C MET A 101 2.02 15.00 8.64
N LEU A 102 2.44 16.13 9.21
CA LEU A 102 2.08 16.51 10.58
C LEU A 102 0.56 16.69 10.73
N LEU A 103 -0.10 17.32 9.75
CA LEU A 103 -1.56 17.44 9.74
C LEU A 103 -2.25 16.07 9.63
N GLY A 104 -1.75 15.18 8.77
CA GLY A 104 -2.24 13.81 8.64
C GLY A 104 -2.11 13.02 9.95
N LEU A 105 -1.00 13.15 10.67
CA LEU A 105 -0.81 12.48 11.97
C LEU A 105 -1.75 12.98 13.06
N VAL A 106 -2.03 14.29 13.09
CA VAL A 106 -3.04 14.84 14.00
C VAL A 106 -4.43 14.29 13.66
N LEU A 107 -4.78 14.28 12.38
CA LEU A 107 -6.05 13.72 11.90
C LEU A 107 -6.16 12.23 12.23
N LEU A 108 -5.08 11.47 12.03
CA LEU A 108 -5.01 10.05 12.37
C LEU A 108 -5.26 9.81 13.87
N GLY A 109 -4.54 10.55 14.73
CA GLY A 109 -4.71 10.44 16.18
C GLY A 109 -6.13 10.79 16.62
N ALA A 110 -6.73 11.84 16.05
CA ALA A 110 -8.10 12.26 16.35
C ALA A 110 -9.13 11.21 15.87
N ALA A 111 -8.99 10.69 14.64
CA ALA A 111 -9.88 9.66 14.11
C ALA A 111 -9.76 8.35 14.92
N SER A 112 -8.53 7.96 15.29
CA SER A 112 -8.30 6.77 16.14
C SER A 112 -8.94 6.94 17.51
N LEU A 113 -8.83 8.13 18.12
CA LEU A 113 -9.46 8.44 19.40
C LEU A 113 -11.00 8.42 19.29
N ALA A 114 -11.56 8.89 18.18
CA ALA A 114 -13.00 8.85 17.91
C ALA A 114 -13.57 7.43 17.91
N THR A 115 -12.74 6.40 17.63
CA THR A 115 -13.16 4.99 17.69
C THR A 115 -13.69 4.58 19.05
N ALA A 116 -13.24 5.21 20.14
CA ALA A 116 -13.73 4.95 21.50
C ALA A 116 -15.23 5.22 21.66
N PHE A 117 -15.80 6.08 20.82
CA PHE A 117 -17.20 6.51 20.88
C PHE A 117 -18.08 5.85 19.80
N VAL A 118 -17.53 4.94 19.02
CA VAL A 118 -18.25 4.24 17.94
C VAL A 118 -19.22 3.23 18.55
N ALA A 119 -20.50 3.37 18.16
CA ALA A 119 -21.59 2.49 18.57
C ALA A 119 -22.25 1.72 17.41
N THR A 120 -22.04 2.14 16.14
CA THR A 120 -22.64 1.49 14.96
C THR A 120 -21.58 1.21 13.88
N ALA A 121 -21.90 0.30 12.95
CA ALA A 121 -21.00 -0.05 11.85
C ALA A 121 -20.75 1.14 10.92
N GLU A 122 -21.77 1.96 10.64
CA GLU A 122 -21.64 3.14 9.77
C GLU A 122 -20.73 4.20 10.38
N GLN A 123 -20.79 4.39 11.71
CA GLN A 123 -19.87 5.27 12.41
C GLN A 123 -18.42 4.76 12.28
N LEU A 124 -18.21 3.44 12.40
CA LEU A 124 -16.90 2.86 12.22
C LEU A 124 -16.39 3.05 10.79
N ILE A 125 -17.25 2.82 9.78
CA ILE A 125 -16.93 3.06 8.37
C ILE A 125 -16.53 4.53 8.15
N ALA A 126 -17.27 5.48 8.72
CA ALA A 126 -16.94 6.90 8.63
C ALA A 126 -15.57 7.23 9.26
N VAL A 127 -15.30 6.71 10.45
CA VAL A 127 -13.99 6.87 11.13
C VAL A 127 -12.88 6.26 10.28
N ARG A 128 -13.08 5.07 9.71
CA ARG A 128 -12.11 4.40 8.83
C ARG A 128 -11.84 5.21 7.54
N ALA A 129 -12.87 5.86 6.97
CA ALA A 129 -12.69 6.77 5.84
C ALA A 129 -11.77 7.95 6.21
N VAL A 130 -11.99 8.57 7.38
CA VAL A 130 -11.13 9.66 7.87
C VAL A 130 -9.70 9.17 8.14
N MET A 131 -9.52 7.96 8.69
CA MET A 131 -8.20 7.35 8.85
C MET A 131 -7.51 7.12 7.50
N GLY A 132 -8.26 6.72 6.45
CA GLY A 132 -7.76 6.61 5.07
C GLY A 132 -7.27 7.94 4.50
N VAL A 133 -7.99 9.05 4.75
CA VAL A 133 -7.52 10.41 4.41
C VAL A 133 -6.21 10.72 5.12
N ALA A 134 -6.13 10.44 6.42
CA ALA A 134 -4.92 10.68 7.22
C ALA A 134 -3.71 9.87 6.70
N ALA A 135 -3.92 8.61 6.33
CA ALA A 135 -2.91 7.75 5.72
C ALA A 135 -2.42 8.32 4.38
N ALA A 136 -3.35 8.76 3.52
CA ALA A 136 -3.01 9.38 2.24
C ALA A 136 -2.17 10.67 2.40
N MET A 137 -2.34 11.40 3.50
CA MET A 137 -1.53 12.57 3.84
C MET A 137 -0.14 12.22 4.37
N THR A 138 0.05 11.05 4.97
CA THR A 138 1.29 10.70 5.67
C THR A 138 2.23 9.84 4.84
N THR A 139 1.74 8.82 4.16
CA THR A 139 2.54 7.77 3.52
C THR A 139 3.37 8.27 2.33
N PRO A 140 2.85 9.04 1.34
CA PRO A 140 3.64 9.48 0.20
C PRO A 140 4.84 10.35 0.60
N GLY A 141 4.67 11.15 1.64
CA GLY A 141 5.73 12.01 2.18
C GLY A 141 6.81 11.26 2.94
N SER A 142 6.51 10.10 3.52
CA SER A 142 7.40 9.40 4.45
C SER A 142 8.66 8.86 3.78
N LEU A 143 8.53 8.12 2.66
CA LEU A 143 9.66 7.63 1.88
C LEU A 143 10.46 8.78 1.27
N ALA A 144 9.77 9.80 0.74
CA ALA A 144 10.44 10.95 0.17
C ALA A 144 11.28 11.72 1.21
N LEU A 145 10.77 11.88 2.43
CA LEU A 145 11.53 12.50 3.54
C LEU A 145 12.67 11.59 4.01
N ALA A 146 12.48 10.27 4.02
CA ALA A 146 13.53 9.31 4.35
C ALA A 146 14.70 9.40 3.36
N PHE A 147 14.41 9.50 2.06
CA PHE A 147 15.44 9.68 1.02
C PHE A 147 16.21 11.00 1.17
N ARG A 148 15.54 12.07 1.57
CA ARG A 148 16.15 13.42 1.73
C ARG A 148 16.88 13.59 3.06
N LEU A 149 16.73 12.66 3.99
CA LEU A 149 17.32 12.75 5.31
C LEU A 149 18.86 12.63 5.28
N PHE A 150 19.40 11.87 4.33
CA PHE A 150 20.83 11.59 4.20
C PHE A 150 21.36 12.00 2.83
N ASP A 151 22.58 12.55 2.78
CA ASP A 151 23.27 12.84 1.54
C ASP A 151 23.99 11.60 1.00
N GLU A 152 24.45 10.71 1.89
CA GLU A 152 25.16 9.49 1.55
C GLU A 152 24.20 8.35 1.15
N ASP A 153 24.39 7.76 -0.03
CA ASP A 153 23.54 6.70 -0.56
C ASP A 153 23.47 5.45 0.34
N THR A 154 24.60 5.11 0.98
CA THR A 154 24.64 3.97 1.94
C THR A 154 23.71 4.20 3.13
N LEU A 155 23.68 5.42 3.67
CA LEU A 155 22.82 5.78 4.78
C LEU A 155 21.34 5.88 4.35
N ARG A 156 21.09 6.37 3.13
CA ARG A 156 19.72 6.36 2.53
C ARG A 156 19.17 4.94 2.47
N VAL A 157 19.93 4.01 1.91
CA VAL A 157 19.52 2.60 1.79
C VAL A 157 19.30 1.98 3.17
N ARG A 158 20.20 2.20 4.12
CA ARG A 158 20.05 1.67 5.49
C ARG A 158 18.85 2.27 6.21
N GLY A 159 18.63 3.59 6.08
CA GLY A 159 17.51 4.29 6.69
C GLY A 159 16.16 3.81 6.14
N THR A 160 16.01 3.73 4.83
CA THR A 160 14.78 3.24 4.20
C THR A 160 14.54 1.76 4.46
N THR A 161 15.60 0.94 4.51
CA THR A 161 15.51 -0.48 4.92
C THR A 161 15.00 -0.62 6.35
N LEU A 162 15.50 0.21 7.29
CA LEU A 162 15.04 0.19 8.67
C LEU A 162 13.54 0.52 8.76
N ILE A 163 13.11 1.61 8.12
CA ILE A 163 11.72 2.05 8.08
C ILE A 163 10.81 0.94 7.52
N SER A 164 11.18 0.38 6.36
CA SER A 164 10.42 -0.70 5.73
C SER A 164 10.38 -1.97 6.59
N THR A 165 11.48 -2.28 7.28
CA THR A 165 11.53 -3.44 8.20
C THR A 165 10.56 -3.27 9.36
N VAL A 166 10.50 -2.08 9.97
CA VAL A 166 9.55 -1.79 11.06
C VAL A 166 8.11 -1.93 10.57
N GLY A 167 7.79 -1.45 9.37
CA GLY A 167 6.47 -1.66 8.77
C GLY A 167 6.13 -3.13 8.56
N LEU A 168 7.07 -3.92 8.00
CA LEU A 168 6.87 -5.36 7.81
C LEU A 168 6.69 -6.12 9.14
N VAL A 169 7.39 -5.71 10.19
CA VAL A 169 7.17 -6.24 11.55
C VAL A 169 5.76 -5.91 12.01
N GLY A 170 5.27 -4.69 11.77
CA GLY A 170 3.87 -4.32 12.06
C GLY A 170 2.86 -5.22 11.34
N LEU A 171 3.02 -5.41 10.04
CA LEU A 171 2.18 -6.31 9.24
C LEU A 171 2.19 -7.74 9.77
N ALA A 172 3.37 -8.23 10.12
CA ALA A 172 3.58 -9.60 10.58
C ALA A 172 3.00 -9.84 11.98
N ILE A 173 3.19 -8.91 12.91
CA ILE A 173 2.75 -9.03 14.30
C ILE A 173 1.27 -8.67 14.47
N GLY A 174 0.72 -7.85 13.57
CA GLY A 174 -0.64 -7.31 13.68
C GLY A 174 -1.71 -8.35 14.01
N PRO A 175 -1.85 -9.46 13.26
CA PRO A 175 -2.85 -10.48 13.57
C PRO A 175 -2.66 -11.12 14.95
N ALA A 176 -1.42 -11.43 15.34
CA ALA A 176 -1.12 -12.03 16.65
C ALA A 176 -1.41 -11.06 17.79
N ALA A 177 -0.96 -9.81 17.67
CA ALA A 177 -1.24 -8.75 18.64
C ALA A 177 -2.74 -8.48 18.73
N GLY A 178 -3.43 -8.40 17.59
CA GLY A 178 -4.87 -8.20 17.53
C GLY A 178 -5.67 -9.28 18.24
N GLY A 179 -5.37 -10.54 17.93
CA GLY A 179 -6.01 -11.68 18.58
C GLY A 179 -5.76 -11.74 20.09
N PHE A 180 -4.54 -11.39 20.51
CA PHE A 180 -4.19 -11.33 21.93
C PHE A 180 -4.92 -10.19 22.65
N VAL A 181 -4.94 -8.97 22.08
CA VAL A 181 -5.65 -7.83 22.67
C VAL A 181 -7.15 -8.13 22.82
N LEU A 182 -7.76 -8.76 21.81
CA LEU A 182 -9.19 -9.14 21.86
C LEU A 182 -9.54 -10.13 22.96
N ALA A 183 -8.56 -10.86 23.51
CA ALA A 183 -8.79 -11.74 24.65
C ALA A 183 -9.02 -11.00 25.96
N PHE A 184 -8.53 -9.76 26.10
CA PHE A 184 -8.52 -9.01 27.37
C PHE A 184 -9.16 -7.62 27.25
N ALA A 185 -9.34 -7.09 26.05
CA ALA A 185 -9.81 -5.72 25.84
C ALA A 185 -10.91 -5.66 24.78
N PRO A 186 -11.76 -4.62 24.78
CA PRO A 186 -12.74 -4.40 23.76
C PRO A 186 -12.05 -4.11 22.39
N TRP A 187 -12.75 -4.40 21.29
CA TRP A 187 -12.22 -4.25 19.93
C TRP A 187 -11.72 -2.83 19.62
N GLN A 188 -12.30 -1.81 20.25
CA GLN A 188 -11.86 -0.42 20.09
C GLN A 188 -10.39 -0.22 20.45
N ALA A 189 -9.87 -1.02 21.41
CA ALA A 189 -8.48 -0.95 21.83
C ALA A 189 -7.51 -1.18 20.67
N LEU A 190 -7.89 -1.97 19.67
CA LEU A 190 -7.09 -2.24 18.49
C LEU A 190 -6.82 -0.99 17.63
N LEU A 191 -7.80 -0.12 17.51
CA LEU A 191 -7.64 1.14 16.76
C LEU A 191 -7.11 2.27 17.64
N LEU A 192 -7.37 2.22 18.95
CA LEU A 192 -6.82 3.17 19.91
C LEU A 192 -5.29 3.03 20.06
N VAL A 193 -4.68 1.89 19.75
CA VAL A 193 -3.21 1.74 19.71
C VAL A 193 -2.55 2.68 18.71
N ASN A 194 -3.29 3.12 17.70
CA ASN A 194 -2.80 4.09 16.72
C ASN A 194 -2.56 5.48 17.33
N VAL A 195 -3.22 5.83 18.44
CA VAL A 195 -3.05 7.13 19.12
C VAL A 195 -1.61 7.33 19.63
N PRO A 196 -1.04 6.43 20.46
CA PRO A 196 0.36 6.55 20.87
C PRO A 196 1.34 6.43 19.70
N ILE A 197 1.04 5.62 18.67
CA ILE A 197 1.89 5.52 17.47
C ILE A 197 1.90 6.85 16.71
N ALA A 198 0.73 7.47 16.49
CA ALA A 198 0.62 8.78 15.85
C ALA A 198 1.31 9.88 16.63
N ALA A 199 1.20 9.85 17.96
CA ALA A 199 1.90 10.80 18.83
C ALA A 199 3.43 10.64 18.74
N LEU A 200 3.93 9.40 18.74
CA LEU A 200 5.36 9.10 18.57
C LEU A 200 5.85 9.59 17.20
N ALA A 201 5.10 9.29 16.12
CA ALA A 201 5.40 9.75 14.78
C ALA A 201 5.41 11.29 14.71
N LEU A 202 4.40 11.95 15.26
CA LEU A 202 4.27 13.41 15.30
C LEU A 202 5.48 14.06 16.00
N ILE A 203 5.87 13.56 17.17
CA ILE A 203 7.02 14.07 17.94
C ILE A 203 8.31 13.81 17.16
N GLY A 204 8.50 12.59 16.63
CA GLY A 204 9.69 12.20 15.88
C GLY A 204 9.91 13.07 14.64
N ILE A 205 8.85 13.27 13.83
CA ILE A 205 8.90 14.09 12.63
C ILE A 205 9.07 15.57 12.95
N ARG A 206 8.34 16.07 13.97
CA ARG A 206 8.45 17.49 14.37
C ARG A 206 9.85 17.86 14.87
N ARG A 207 10.53 16.96 15.57
CA ARG A 207 11.88 17.19 16.14
C ARG A 207 13.00 16.77 15.21
N GLY A 208 12.81 15.71 14.41
CA GLY A 208 13.87 15.09 13.63
C GLY A 208 13.96 15.58 12.19
N ILE A 209 12.89 16.16 11.62
CA ILE A 209 12.86 16.60 10.22
C ILE A 209 12.80 18.14 10.19
N PRO A 210 13.70 18.81 9.45
CA PRO A 210 13.66 20.27 9.27
C PRO A 210 12.35 20.72 8.60
N ALA A 211 11.98 21.98 8.81
CA ALA A 211 10.83 22.59 8.15
C ALA A 211 11.03 22.64 6.63
N ASP A 212 9.92 22.51 5.90
CA ASP A 212 9.95 22.60 4.43
C ASP A 212 10.47 23.98 3.99
N ARG A 213 11.40 24.01 3.06
CA ARG A 213 11.98 25.24 2.51
C ARG A 213 11.15 25.71 1.31
N LYS A 214 10.89 27.01 1.23
CA LYS A 214 10.07 27.60 0.16
C LYS A 214 10.69 27.47 -1.23
N ASP A 215 12.01 27.38 -1.33
CA ASP A 215 12.79 27.18 -2.56
C ASP A 215 12.70 25.75 -3.10
N GLU A 216 12.37 24.79 -2.23
CA GLU A 216 12.22 23.37 -2.56
C GLU A 216 10.79 22.98 -2.98
N LEU A 217 9.83 23.89 -2.79
CA LEU A 217 8.43 23.62 -3.12
C LEU A 217 8.17 23.75 -4.62
N HIS A 218 7.47 22.77 -5.20
CA HIS A 218 7.05 22.82 -6.59
C HIS A 218 6.05 23.95 -6.79
N ARG A 219 6.27 24.76 -7.84
CA ARG A 219 5.40 25.90 -8.19
C ARG A 219 4.31 25.54 -9.18
N ASP A 220 4.40 24.37 -9.80
CA ASP A 220 3.43 23.91 -10.79
C ASP A 220 2.05 23.71 -10.17
N PRO A 221 0.97 24.09 -10.87
CA PRO A 221 -0.37 23.91 -10.35
C PRO A 221 -0.72 22.43 -10.25
N VAL A 222 -1.31 22.00 -9.10
CA VAL A 222 -1.87 20.66 -8.97
C VAL A 222 -3.06 20.50 -9.88
N ASP A 223 -3.11 19.43 -10.65
CA ASP A 223 -4.26 19.09 -11.49
C ASP A 223 -5.46 18.63 -10.64
N GLY A 224 -6.14 19.59 -9.98
CA GLY A 224 -7.28 19.33 -9.12
C GLY A 224 -8.42 18.56 -9.81
N PRO A 225 -8.86 18.97 -11.02
CA PRO A 225 -9.88 18.20 -11.75
C PRO A 225 -9.42 16.79 -12.14
N GLY A 226 -8.13 16.59 -12.49
CA GLY A 226 -7.57 15.25 -12.73
C GLY A 226 -7.60 14.39 -11.46
N ALA A 227 -7.22 14.99 -10.33
CA ALA A 227 -7.28 14.35 -9.01
C ALA A 227 -8.72 13.91 -8.67
N LEU A 228 -9.70 14.80 -8.86
CA LEU A 228 -11.11 14.51 -8.60
C LEU A 228 -11.61 13.37 -9.50
N CYS A 229 -11.31 13.42 -10.80
CA CYS A 229 -11.71 12.37 -11.74
C CYS A 229 -11.09 11.02 -11.39
N GLY A 230 -9.79 10.98 -11.04
CA GLY A 230 -9.10 9.75 -10.67
C GLY A 230 -9.64 9.14 -9.39
N THR A 231 -9.83 9.95 -8.34
CA THR A 231 -10.44 9.52 -7.09
C THR A 231 -11.87 9.02 -7.30
N ALA A 232 -12.69 9.78 -8.03
CA ALA A 232 -14.07 9.38 -8.32
C ALA A 232 -14.13 8.07 -9.11
N ALA A 233 -13.23 7.85 -10.07
CA ALA A 233 -13.14 6.60 -10.83
C ALA A 233 -12.85 5.40 -9.91
N ILE A 234 -11.86 5.52 -9.04
CA ILE A 234 -11.48 4.44 -8.10
C ILE A 234 -12.64 4.15 -7.14
N VAL A 235 -13.16 5.19 -6.49
CA VAL A 235 -14.27 5.05 -5.53
C VAL A 235 -15.49 4.42 -6.19
N SER A 236 -15.93 4.95 -7.34
CA SER A 236 -17.11 4.41 -8.03
C SER A 236 -16.89 2.98 -8.53
N ALA A 237 -15.71 2.64 -9.02
CA ALA A 237 -15.40 1.28 -9.47
C ALA A 237 -15.44 0.25 -8.33
N LEU A 238 -15.07 0.64 -7.12
CA LEU A 238 -15.08 -0.24 -5.95
C LEU A 238 -16.45 -0.32 -5.26
N VAL A 239 -17.25 0.75 -5.35
CA VAL A 239 -18.60 0.80 -4.79
C VAL A 239 -19.61 0.05 -5.69
N ALA A 240 -19.46 0.12 -7.01
CA ALA A 240 -20.44 -0.41 -7.95
C ALA A 240 -20.76 -1.92 -7.75
N PRO A 241 -19.78 -2.84 -7.59
CA PRO A 241 -20.05 -4.25 -7.37
C PRO A 241 -20.88 -4.51 -6.10
N THR A 242 -20.57 -3.80 -5.02
CA THR A 242 -21.32 -3.91 -3.75
C THR A 242 -22.77 -3.48 -3.91
N LEU A 243 -23.03 -2.39 -4.65
CA LEU A 243 -24.38 -1.93 -4.92
C LEU A 243 -25.18 -2.91 -5.79
N PHE A 244 -24.54 -3.68 -6.68
CA PHE A 244 -25.22 -4.75 -7.41
C PHE A 244 -25.71 -5.87 -6.48
N VAL A 245 -24.99 -6.15 -5.41
CA VAL A 245 -25.40 -7.13 -4.42
C VAL A 245 -26.51 -6.56 -3.52
N ASP A 246 -26.35 -5.36 -3.00
CA ASP A 246 -27.25 -4.77 -2.02
C ASP A 246 -28.60 -4.33 -2.64
N ALA A 247 -28.54 -3.60 -3.77
CA ALA A 247 -29.71 -3.02 -4.41
C ALA A 247 -30.27 -3.87 -5.57
N GLY A 248 -29.51 -4.87 -6.01
CA GLY A 248 -29.86 -5.74 -7.13
C GLY A 248 -29.69 -5.09 -8.51
N ALA A 249 -29.61 -5.91 -9.56
CA ALA A 249 -29.45 -5.45 -10.94
C ALA A 249 -30.66 -4.70 -11.50
N ALA A 250 -31.83 -4.82 -10.87
CA ALA A 250 -33.04 -4.08 -11.24
C ALA A 250 -33.01 -2.61 -10.79
N SER A 251 -32.16 -2.27 -9.80
CA SER A 251 -31.96 -0.89 -9.34
C SER A 251 -31.11 -0.10 -10.34
N LEU A 252 -31.43 1.19 -10.50
CA LEU A 252 -30.66 2.09 -11.35
C LEU A 252 -29.31 2.49 -10.72
N LEU A 253 -29.21 2.46 -9.39
CA LEU A 253 -28.04 2.96 -8.64
C LEU A 253 -26.72 2.23 -8.98
N PRO A 254 -26.64 0.88 -9.04
CA PRO A 254 -25.41 0.18 -9.47
C PRO A 254 -24.95 0.58 -10.87
N TRP A 255 -25.90 0.72 -11.80
CA TRP A 255 -25.59 1.10 -13.19
C TRP A 255 -25.09 2.54 -13.30
N LEU A 256 -25.70 3.48 -12.57
CA LEU A 256 -25.23 4.86 -12.50
C LEU A 256 -23.83 4.95 -11.90
N THR A 257 -23.55 4.17 -10.86
CA THR A 257 -22.23 4.14 -10.24
C THR A 257 -21.18 3.52 -11.17
N THR A 258 -21.55 2.46 -11.90
CA THR A 258 -20.68 1.86 -12.93
C THR A 258 -20.42 2.86 -14.07
N ALA A 259 -21.45 3.54 -14.56
CA ALA A 259 -21.30 4.57 -15.57
C ALA A 259 -20.42 5.73 -15.08
N ALA A 260 -20.61 6.17 -13.83
CA ALA A 260 -19.76 7.18 -13.20
C ALA A 260 -18.29 6.73 -13.14
N ALA A 261 -18.00 5.46 -12.78
CA ALA A 261 -16.64 4.92 -12.79
C ALA A 261 -16.00 4.99 -14.19
N VAL A 262 -16.73 4.54 -15.21
CA VAL A 262 -16.23 4.56 -16.60
C VAL A 262 -16.03 6.00 -17.10
N VAL A 263 -17.01 6.87 -16.91
CA VAL A 263 -16.96 8.27 -17.36
C VAL A 263 -15.80 9.01 -16.68
N THR A 264 -15.68 8.89 -15.35
CA THR A 264 -14.62 9.59 -14.62
C THR A 264 -13.22 9.03 -14.94
N ALA A 265 -13.09 7.71 -15.19
CA ALA A 265 -11.85 7.10 -15.67
C ALA A 265 -11.47 7.63 -17.08
N VAL A 266 -12.44 7.70 -18.00
CA VAL A 266 -12.20 8.28 -19.34
C VAL A 266 -11.81 9.76 -19.24
N LEU A 267 -12.52 10.52 -18.43
CA LEU A 267 -12.21 11.95 -18.21
C LEU A 267 -10.80 12.11 -17.61
N PHE A 268 -10.41 11.27 -16.65
CA PHE A 268 -9.07 11.24 -16.08
C PHE A 268 -8.00 11.01 -17.18
N VAL A 269 -8.19 9.96 -18.00
CA VAL A 269 -7.25 9.62 -19.08
C VAL A 269 -7.16 10.73 -20.12
N VAL A 270 -8.31 11.27 -20.58
CA VAL A 270 -8.35 12.37 -21.55
C VAL A 270 -7.65 13.61 -21.00
N ARG A 271 -7.93 13.94 -19.75
CA ARG A 271 -7.31 15.08 -19.09
C ARG A 271 -5.80 14.88 -18.91
N ALA A 272 -5.36 13.72 -18.43
CA ALA A 272 -3.95 13.39 -18.25
C ALA A 272 -3.15 13.48 -19.57
N ARG A 273 -3.82 13.22 -20.71
CA ARG A 273 -3.20 13.38 -22.05
C ARG A 273 -3.18 14.82 -22.59
N ARG A 274 -4.05 15.69 -22.07
CA ARG A 274 -4.21 17.07 -22.59
C ARG A 274 -3.60 18.14 -21.70
N THR A 275 -3.38 17.86 -20.42
CA THR A 275 -2.87 18.81 -19.43
C THR A 275 -1.34 18.84 -19.49
N ALA A 276 -0.74 20.04 -19.44
CA ALA A 276 0.72 20.21 -19.44
C ALA A 276 1.38 19.63 -18.17
N HIS A 277 0.70 19.70 -17.04
CA HIS A 277 1.14 19.17 -15.75
C HIS A 277 0.10 18.17 -15.22
N PRO A 278 0.01 16.95 -15.79
CA PRO A 278 -0.95 15.94 -15.33
C PRO A 278 -0.56 15.40 -13.95
N LEU A 279 -1.58 15.06 -13.13
CA LEU A 279 -1.36 14.40 -11.86
C LEU A 279 -0.56 13.09 -12.01
N LEU A 280 -0.85 12.36 -13.11
CA LEU A 280 -0.18 11.12 -13.47
C LEU A 280 0.22 11.18 -14.95
N ASP A 281 1.51 11.09 -15.21
CA ASP A 281 2.03 10.99 -16.59
C ASP A 281 1.81 9.54 -17.11
N LEU A 282 0.77 9.39 -17.93
CA LEU A 282 0.41 8.10 -18.51
C LEU A 282 1.50 7.52 -19.42
N ALA A 283 2.36 8.37 -20.02
CA ALA A 283 3.47 7.89 -20.82
C ALA A 283 4.53 7.17 -19.97
N LEU A 284 4.75 7.66 -18.74
CA LEU A 284 5.63 6.99 -17.79
C LEU A 284 5.05 5.64 -17.34
N VAL A 285 3.76 5.60 -17.00
CA VAL A 285 3.06 4.36 -16.60
C VAL A 285 3.06 3.34 -17.73
N ALA A 286 2.91 3.79 -18.98
CA ALA A 286 2.91 2.93 -20.16
C ALA A 286 4.27 2.32 -20.51
N ARG A 287 5.38 2.78 -19.91
CA ARG A 287 6.70 2.19 -20.13
C ARG A 287 6.72 0.71 -19.73
N PRO A 288 7.34 -0.19 -20.52
CA PRO A 288 7.27 -1.62 -20.28
C PRO A 288 7.70 -2.06 -18.88
N LEU A 289 8.82 -1.58 -18.37
CA LEU A 289 9.31 -1.94 -17.03
C LEU A 289 8.43 -1.34 -15.92
N VAL A 290 7.95 -0.09 -16.08
CA VAL A 290 7.06 0.53 -15.12
C VAL A 290 5.75 -0.24 -15.01
N SER A 291 5.07 -0.47 -16.14
CA SER A 291 3.82 -1.23 -16.16
C SER A 291 3.97 -2.68 -15.66
N SER A 292 5.11 -3.32 -15.91
CA SER A 292 5.44 -4.64 -15.36
C SER A 292 5.54 -4.61 -13.83
N GLY A 293 6.30 -3.66 -13.29
CA GLY A 293 6.44 -3.51 -11.84
C GLY A 293 5.12 -3.20 -11.13
N LEU A 294 4.31 -2.29 -11.70
CA LEU A 294 2.99 -1.97 -11.15
C LEU A 294 2.04 -3.16 -11.18
N ALA A 295 2.04 -3.96 -12.26
CA ALA A 295 1.22 -5.17 -12.36
C ALA A 295 1.62 -6.23 -11.32
N PHE A 296 2.90 -6.47 -11.11
CA PHE A 296 3.39 -7.37 -10.08
C PHE A 296 3.03 -6.90 -8.67
N LYS A 297 3.20 -5.60 -8.38
CA LYS A 297 2.82 -5.02 -7.09
C LYS A 297 1.31 -5.13 -6.86
N GLY A 298 0.51 -4.84 -7.90
CA GLY A 298 -0.95 -4.98 -7.85
C GLY A 298 -1.38 -6.42 -7.59
N ALA A 299 -0.79 -7.41 -8.28
CA ALA A 299 -1.09 -8.83 -8.03
C ALA A 299 -0.81 -9.24 -6.59
N SER A 300 0.30 -8.75 -6.02
CA SER A 300 0.67 -9.01 -4.62
C SER A 300 -0.29 -8.34 -3.63
N GLY A 301 -0.65 -7.07 -3.84
CA GLY A 301 -1.59 -6.34 -2.99
C GLY A 301 -2.97 -7.00 -2.95
N LEU A 302 -3.52 -7.31 -4.13
CA LEU A 302 -4.79 -8.03 -4.28
C LEU A 302 -4.77 -9.38 -3.57
N ALA A 303 -3.69 -10.16 -3.73
CA ALA A 303 -3.58 -11.48 -3.14
C ALA A 303 -3.48 -11.44 -1.61
N VAL A 304 -2.64 -10.56 -1.06
CA VAL A 304 -2.42 -10.48 0.39
C VAL A 304 -3.68 -10.01 1.10
N ALA A 305 -4.33 -8.97 0.59
CA ALA A 305 -5.53 -8.40 1.20
C ALA A 305 -6.74 -9.33 1.07
N GLY A 306 -6.99 -9.85 -0.13
CA GLY A 306 -8.10 -10.76 -0.38
C GLY A 306 -7.95 -12.08 0.40
N LEU A 307 -6.75 -12.69 0.36
CA LEU A 307 -6.48 -13.91 1.14
C LEU A 307 -6.59 -13.67 2.65
N GLY A 308 -6.01 -12.59 3.15
CA GLY A 308 -6.07 -12.23 4.56
C GLY A 308 -7.50 -12.05 5.06
N TYR A 309 -8.35 -11.38 4.26
CA TYR A 309 -9.76 -11.21 4.55
C TYR A 309 -10.50 -12.57 4.61
N LEU A 310 -10.38 -13.38 3.55
CA LEU A 310 -11.07 -14.68 3.45
C LEU A 310 -10.61 -15.67 4.51
N VAL A 311 -9.29 -15.80 4.73
CA VAL A 311 -8.73 -16.70 5.76
C VAL A 311 -9.21 -16.33 7.16
N THR A 312 -9.24 -15.04 7.47
CA THR A 312 -9.71 -14.58 8.78
C THR A 312 -11.16 -14.98 9.03
N LEU A 313 -12.02 -14.78 8.04
CA LEU A 313 -13.43 -15.14 8.15
C LEU A 313 -13.60 -16.65 8.21
N GLN A 314 -12.89 -17.42 7.38
CA GLN A 314 -12.94 -18.89 7.39
C GLN A 314 -12.52 -19.46 8.74
N LEU A 315 -11.38 -19.03 9.30
CA LEU A 315 -10.89 -19.55 10.58
C LEU A 315 -11.85 -19.25 11.74
N GLN A 316 -12.47 -18.05 11.76
CA GLN A 316 -13.28 -17.62 12.88
C GLN A 316 -14.77 -17.99 12.74
N LEU A 317 -15.32 -17.91 11.53
CA LEU A 317 -16.76 -18.15 11.30
C LEU A 317 -17.05 -19.61 10.92
N ASP A 318 -16.30 -20.18 9.96
CA ASP A 318 -16.49 -21.55 9.49
C ASP A 318 -15.91 -22.57 10.49
N TRP A 319 -14.66 -22.35 10.94
CA TRP A 319 -14.00 -23.29 11.86
C TRP A 319 -14.17 -22.95 13.34
N GLY A 320 -14.86 -21.84 13.68
CA GLY A 320 -15.17 -21.46 15.06
C GLY A 320 -13.93 -21.15 15.92
N TRP A 321 -12.78 -20.80 15.29
CA TRP A 321 -11.58 -20.46 16.05
C TRP A 321 -11.75 -19.12 16.78
N THR A 322 -11.25 -19.08 18.01
CA THR A 322 -11.16 -17.79 18.71
C THR A 322 -10.24 -16.83 17.96
N PRO A 323 -10.41 -15.50 18.09
CA PRO A 323 -9.53 -14.52 17.44
C PRO A 323 -8.04 -14.79 17.73
N ALA A 324 -7.69 -15.15 18.96
CA ALA A 324 -6.32 -15.51 19.35
C ALA A 324 -5.81 -16.75 18.60
N ARG A 325 -6.64 -17.81 18.47
CA ARG A 325 -6.28 -19.01 17.72
C ARG A 325 -6.17 -18.73 16.22
N ALA A 326 -7.07 -17.94 15.66
CA ALA A 326 -7.00 -17.52 14.25
C ALA A 326 -5.72 -16.71 13.98
N ALA A 327 -5.34 -15.83 14.91
CA ALA A 327 -4.09 -15.09 14.84
C ALA A 327 -2.86 -16.02 14.83
N LEU A 328 -2.84 -17.05 15.68
CA LEU A 328 -1.79 -18.09 15.64
C LEU A 328 -1.81 -18.84 14.30
N GLY A 329 -2.99 -19.06 13.72
CA GLY A 329 -3.14 -19.66 12.39
C GLY A 329 -2.53 -18.81 11.26
N MET A 330 -2.29 -17.53 11.46
CA MET A 330 -1.61 -16.67 10.49
C MET A 330 -0.08 -16.60 10.69
N LEU A 331 0.48 -17.22 11.73
CA LEU A 331 1.93 -17.23 11.99
C LEU A 331 2.80 -17.77 10.84
N PRO A 332 2.40 -18.78 10.05
CA PRO A 332 3.22 -19.23 8.91
C PRO A 332 3.55 -18.11 7.94
N GLN A 333 2.59 -17.24 7.63
CA GLN A 333 2.81 -16.03 6.82
C GLN A 333 3.80 -15.07 7.50
N VAL A 334 3.63 -14.85 8.81
CA VAL A 334 4.48 -13.94 9.61
C VAL A 334 5.93 -14.38 9.58
N VAL A 335 6.19 -15.68 9.81
CA VAL A 335 7.53 -16.25 9.77
C VAL A 335 8.18 -16.03 8.43
N VAL A 336 7.46 -16.25 7.32
CA VAL A 336 7.98 -16.03 5.96
C VAL A 336 8.22 -14.54 5.69
N LEU A 337 7.35 -13.66 6.14
CA LEU A 337 7.53 -12.22 5.97
C LEU A 337 8.77 -11.70 6.71
N ILE A 338 9.08 -12.21 7.89
CA ILE A 338 10.24 -11.78 8.67
C ILE A 338 11.52 -12.48 8.16
N ALA A 339 11.54 -13.82 8.15
CA ALA A 339 12.74 -14.59 7.83
C ALA A 339 13.04 -14.68 6.33
N GLY A 340 12.01 -14.64 5.47
CA GLY A 340 12.15 -14.79 4.02
C GLY A 340 12.97 -13.69 3.34
N GLY A 341 13.12 -12.52 3.99
CA GLY A 341 13.92 -11.43 3.45
C GLY A 341 15.38 -11.80 3.19
N ALA A 342 15.97 -12.62 4.05
CA ALA A 342 17.35 -13.10 3.91
C ALA A 342 17.53 -14.00 2.67
N LEU A 343 16.46 -14.62 2.17
CA LEU A 343 16.52 -15.54 1.03
C LEU A 343 16.37 -14.85 -0.33
N VAL A 344 15.89 -13.59 -0.35
CA VAL A 344 15.65 -12.86 -1.62
C VAL A 344 16.96 -12.59 -2.34
N GLY A 345 18.01 -12.14 -1.64
CA GLY A 345 19.33 -11.89 -2.24
C GLY A 345 19.93 -13.14 -2.91
N PRO A 346 20.11 -14.26 -2.19
CA PRO A 346 20.55 -15.54 -2.77
C PRO A 346 19.66 -16.04 -3.92
N LEU A 347 18.35 -15.83 -3.87
CA LEU A 347 17.46 -16.20 -4.97
C LEU A 347 17.77 -15.37 -6.23
N LEU A 348 17.89 -14.05 -6.08
CA LEU A 348 18.22 -13.13 -7.19
C LEU A 348 19.57 -13.48 -7.84
N THR A 349 20.57 -13.89 -7.05
CA THR A 349 21.89 -14.30 -7.60
C THR A 349 21.84 -15.63 -8.32
N ARG A 350 20.97 -16.58 -7.92
CA ARG A 350 20.88 -17.92 -8.53
C ARG A 350 20.05 -17.96 -9.79
N VAL A 351 18.87 -17.32 -9.79
CA VAL A 351 17.91 -17.42 -10.90
C VAL A 351 17.83 -16.16 -11.75
N GLY A 352 18.60 -15.15 -11.40
CA GLY A 352 18.56 -13.85 -12.03
C GLY A 352 17.30 -13.04 -11.62
N PHE A 353 17.25 -11.80 -12.09
CA PHE A 353 16.21 -10.86 -11.70
C PHE A 353 14.83 -11.26 -12.30
N ASP A 354 14.79 -11.60 -13.59
CA ASP A 354 13.57 -12.01 -14.28
C ASP A 354 13.03 -13.36 -13.76
N GLY A 355 13.94 -14.31 -13.51
CA GLY A 355 13.58 -15.61 -12.93
C GLY A 355 12.96 -15.46 -11.54
N ALA A 356 13.55 -14.61 -10.68
CA ALA A 356 13.02 -14.32 -9.37
C ALA A 356 11.64 -13.62 -9.44
N ALA A 357 11.47 -12.70 -10.41
CA ALA A 357 10.18 -12.04 -10.67
C ALA A 357 9.08 -13.07 -10.96
N TRP A 358 9.35 -14.00 -11.87
CA TRP A 358 8.39 -15.02 -12.30
C TRP A 358 8.09 -16.03 -11.18
N LEU A 359 9.12 -16.48 -10.48
CA LEU A 359 8.96 -17.38 -9.33
C LEU A 359 8.15 -16.74 -8.21
N GLY A 360 8.47 -15.48 -7.86
CA GLY A 360 7.75 -14.77 -6.82
C GLY A 360 6.29 -14.49 -7.20
N ALA A 361 6.04 -14.00 -8.41
CA ALA A 361 4.70 -13.74 -8.89
C ALA A 361 3.90 -15.04 -9.09
N GLY A 362 4.53 -16.10 -9.60
CA GLY A 362 3.94 -17.44 -9.71
C GLY A 362 3.59 -18.04 -8.36
N SER A 363 4.44 -17.84 -7.33
CA SER A 363 4.15 -18.27 -5.95
C SER A 363 2.90 -17.58 -5.38
N VAL A 364 2.68 -16.28 -5.67
CA VAL A 364 1.45 -15.58 -5.27
C VAL A 364 0.22 -16.23 -5.89
N VAL A 365 0.24 -16.46 -7.20
CA VAL A 365 -0.90 -17.07 -7.92
C VAL A 365 -1.14 -18.51 -7.45
N CYS A 366 -0.06 -19.30 -7.30
CA CYS A 366 -0.13 -20.66 -6.79
C CYS A 366 -0.72 -20.71 -5.38
N GLY A 367 -0.29 -19.80 -4.49
CA GLY A 367 -0.84 -19.70 -3.14
C GLY A 367 -2.33 -19.42 -3.12
N LEU A 368 -2.82 -18.49 -3.96
CA LEU A 368 -4.26 -18.24 -4.09
C LEU A 368 -5.01 -19.47 -4.66
N ALA A 369 -4.45 -20.15 -5.66
CA ALA A 369 -5.03 -21.36 -6.21
C ALA A 369 -5.11 -22.50 -5.19
N VAL A 370 -4.05 -22.71 -4.39
CA VAL A 370 -4.04 -23.68 -3.30
C VAL A 370 -5.12 -23.35 -2.28
N TYR A 371 -5.28 -22.09 -1.91
CA TYR A 371 -6.33 -21.67 -0.99
C TYR A 371 -7.72 -21.95 -1.57
N ALA A 372 -7.99 -21.52 -2.79
CA ALA A 372 -9.29 -21.65 -3.43
C ALA A 372 -9.72 -23.12 -3.61
N LEU A 373 -8.80 -23.98 -4.02
CA LEU A 373 -9.12 -25.37 -4.34
C LEU A 373 -9.03 -26.31 -3.16
N LEU A 374 -8.08 -26.08 -2.27
CA LEU A 374 -7.71 -27.01 -1.20
C LEU A 374 -7.96 -26.47 0.22
N GLY A 375 -8.15 -25.15 0.39
CA GLY A 375 -8.28 -24.51 1.71
C GLY A 375 -9.43 -25.07 2.58
N ARG A 376 -10.50 -25.57 1.94
CA ARG A 376 -11.63 -26.23 2.62
C ARG A 376 -11.28 -27.58 3.27
N PHE A 377 -10.22 -28.26 2.81
CA PHE A 377 -9.87 -29.59 3.28
C PHE A 377 -9.02 -29.59 4.57
N GLY A 378 -8.66 -28.42 5.07
CA GLY A 378 -8.00 -28.30 6.36
C GLY A 378 -6.92 -27.23 6.43
N TYR A 379 -6.50 -26.93 7.64
CA TYR A 379 -5.59 -25.85 7.96
C TYR A 379 -4.22 -25.95 7.25
N ALA A 380 -3.72 -27.17 7.02
CA ALA A 380 -2.44 -27.35 6.33
C ALA A 380 -2.38 -26.67 4.95
N TRP A 381 -3.48 -26.72 4.22
CA TRP A 381 -3.60 -26.07 2.90
C TRP A 381 -3.70 -24.55 3.02
N VAL A 382 -4.43 -24.06 4.03
CA VAL A 382 -4.50 -22.63 4.34
C VAL A 382 -3.11 -22.10 4.72
N ALA A 383 -2.38 -22.82 5.58
CA ALA A 383 -1.03 -22.47 5.98
C ALA A 383 -0.06 -22.46 4.77
N LEU A 384 -0.15 -23.46 3.88
CA LEU A 384 0.64 -23.52 2.66
C LEU A 384 0.34 -22.33 1.76
N ALA A 385 -0.93 -21.97 1.57
CA ALA A 385 -1.33 -20.81 0.79
C ALA A 385 -0.76 -19.50 1.37
N LEU A 386 -0.85 -19.30 2.68
CA LEU A 386 -0.28 -18.15 3.37
C LEU A 386 1.24 -18.05 3.19
N VAL A 387 1.95 -19.18 3.28
CA VAL A 387 3.40 -19.26 3.05
C VAL A 387 3.77 -18.89 1.61
N LEU A 388 3.06 -19.46 0.63
CA LEU A 388 3.33 -19.19 -0.78
C LEU A 388 3.07 -17.73 -1.16
N VAL A 389 1.96 -17.15 -0.70
CA VAL A 389 1.64 -15.73 -0.97
C VAL A 389 2.66 -14.82 -0.28
N ALA A 390 3.02 -15.10 0.97
CA ALA A 390 4.01 -14.30 1.70
C ALA A 390 5.42 -14.39 1.07
N ALA A 391 5.85 -15.57 0.66
CA ALA A 391 7.12 -15.78 -0.03
C ALA A 391 7.15 -15.01 -1.37
N GLY A 392 6.08 -15.14 -2.14
CA GLY A 392 5.93 -14.40 -3.40
C GLY A 392 5.94 -12.89 -3.20
N MET A 393 5.21 -12.38 -2.20
CA MET A 393 5.17 -10.95 -1.86
C MET A 393 6.57 -10.40 -1.53
N ARG A 394 7.40 -11.15 -0.80
CA ARG A 394 8.78 -10.72 -0.45
C ARG A 394 9.63 -10.51 -1.69
N VAL A 395 9.56 -11.43 -2.64
CA VAL A 395 10.31 -11.34 -3.91
C VAL A 395 9.73 -10.24 -4.80
N VAL A 396 8.40 -10.24 -4.99
CA VAL A 396 7.69 -9.27 -5.82
C VAL A 396 7.90 -7.85 -5.34
N GLY A 397 7.93 -7.60 -4.03
CA GLY A 397 8.18 -6.25 -3.48
C GLY A 397 9.51 -5.64 -3.95
N VAL A 398 10.58 -6.45 -3.96
CA VAL A 398 11.90 -6.01 -4.44
C VAL A 398 11.91 -5.82 -5.97
N VAL A 399 11.34 -6.79 -6.69
CA VAL A 399 11.32 -6.78 -8.16
C VAL A 399 10.46 -5.66 -8.72
N ALA A 400 9.26 -5.48 -8.18
CA ALA A 400 8.31 -4.45 -8.62
C ALA A 400 8.91 -3.05 -8.46
N GLY A 401 9.47 -2.75 -7.29
CA GLY A 401 10.15 -1.49 -7.04
C GLY A 401 11.31 -1.25 -7.98
N THR A 402 12.18 -2.26 -8.17
CA THR A 402 13.35 -2.16 -9.05
C THR A 402 12.93 -1.97 -10.53
N ASN A 403 11.92 -2.69 -11.01
CA ASN A 403 11.42 -2.52 -12.38
C ASN A 403 10.89 -1.12 -12.63
N VAL A 404 10.13 -0.57 -11.69
CA VAL A 404 9.61 0.80 -11.81
C VAL A 404 10.77 1.80 -11.83
N MET A 405 11.73 1.67 -10.90
CA MET A 405 12.87 2.60 -10.84
C MET A 405 13.75 2.53 -12.09
N ARG A 406 14.01 1.33 -12.64
CA ARG A 406 14.75 1.17 -13.90
C ARG A 406 14.00 1.71 -15.13
N GLY A 407 12.68 1.68 -15.10
CA GLY A 407 11.84 2.20 -16.19
C GLY A 407 11.67 3.71 -16.19
N LEU A 408 12.07 4.40 -15.12
CA LEU A 408 11.92 5.85 -14.96
C LEU A 408 13.27 6.58 -15.13
N PRO A 409 13.24 7.87 -15.56
CA PRO A 409 14.40 8.74 -15.49
C PRO A 409 14.85 8.94 -14.02
N ALA A 410 16.15 9.19 -13.82
CA ALA A 410 16.75 9.30 -12.48
C ALA A 410 16.12 10.43 -11.61
N ASP A 411 15.61 11.48 -12.23
CA ASP A 411 14.93 12.60 -11.59
C ASP A 411 13.47 12.31 -11.18
N ARG A 412 12.90 11.16 -11.59
CA ARG A 412 11.49 10.77 -11.37
C ARG A 412 11.30 9.63 -10.36
N THR A 413 12.32 9.29 -9.58
CA THR A 413 12.29 8.15 -8.62
C THR A 413 11.22 8.31 -7.53
N THR A 414 10.96 9.53 -7.06
CA THR A 414 9.91 9.80 -6.07
C THR A 414 8.51 9.48 -6.61
N ILE A 415 8.26 9.83 -7.89
CA ILE A 415 7.01 9.50 -8.58
C ILE A 415 6.89 7.98 -8.72
N GLY A 416 8.00 7.29 -9.02
CA GLY A 416 8.04 5.84 -9.12
C GLY A 416 7.65 5.14 -7.82
N ALA A 417 8.15 5.60 -6.68
CA ALA A 417 7.77 5.07 -5.38
C ALA A 417 6.27 5.25 -5.11
N ALA A 418 5.74 6.46 -5.33
CA ALA A 418 4.32 6.75 -5.16
C ALA A 418 3.42 5.88 -6.06
N LEU A 419 3.85 5.62 -7.31
CA LEU A 419 3.13 4.73 -8.23
C LEU A 419 3.08 3.29 -7.73
N VAL A 420 4.20 2.76 -7.24
CA VAL A 420 4.26 1.41 -6.67
C VAL A 420 3.32 1.27 -5.49
N ASP A 421 3.34 2.22 -4.57
CA ASP A 421 2.50 2.19 -3.39
C ASP A 421 1.01 2.36 -3.75
N THR A 422 0.66 3.33 -4.61
CA THR A 422 -0.72 3.52 -5.09
C THR A 422 -1.25 2.26 -5.79
N SER A 423 -0.43 1.61 -6.64
CA SER A 423 -0.83 0.35 -7.30
C SER A 423 -1.12 -0.75 -6.29
N GLY A 424 -0.31 -0.84 -5.23
CA GLY A 424 -0.52 -1.79 -4.14
C GLY A 424 -1.81 -1.53 -3.38
N GLU A 425 -2.08 -0.28 -3.00
CA GLU A 425 -3.26 0.10 -2.21
C GLU A 425 -4.57 -0.03 -3.00
N VAL A 426 -4.58 0.40 -4.26
CA VAL A 426 -5.75 0.20 -5.14
C VAL A 426 -6.04 -1.29 -5.31
N ALA A 427 -5.01 -2.11 -5.53
CA ALA A 427 -5.18 -3.56 -5.66
C ALA A 427 -5.62 -4.22 -4.33
N THR A 428 -5.15 -3.73 -3.19
CA THR A 428 -5.62 -4.13 -1.84
C THR A 428 -7.11 -3.86 -1.70
N ALA A 429 -7.56 -2.66 -2.06
CA ALA A 429 -8.97 -2.29 -2.04
C ALA A 429 -9.82 -3.19 -2.96
N ILE A 430 -9.32 -3.48 -4.18
CA ILE A 430 -9.98 -4.40 -5.11
C ILE A 430 -10.06 -5.82 -4.51
N GLY A 431 -8.98 -6.31 -3.89
CA GLY A 431 -8.95 -7.64 -3.28
C GLY A 431 -10.01 -7.80 -2.18
N ILE A 432 -10.14 -6.80 -1.30
CA ILE A 432 -11.16 -6.78 -0.25
C ILE A 432 -12.56 -6.66 -0.85
N ALA A 433 -12.76 -5.73 -1.79
CA ALA A 433 -14.05 -5.49 -2.43
C ALA A 433 -14.57 -6.74 -3.16
N VAL A 434 -13.72 -7.38 -3.97
CA VAL A 434 -14.07 -8.63 -4.68
C VAL A 434 -14.43 -9.73 -3.70
N SER A 435 -13.59 -9.94 -2.67
CA SER A 435 -13.81 -10.99 -1.67
C SER A 435 -15.12 -10.78 -0.90
N GLY A 436 -15.34 -9.56 -0.40
CA GLY A 436 -16.52 -9.22 0.37
C GLY A 436 -17.81 -9.21 -0.46
N THR A 437 -17.76 -8.70 -1.71
CA THR A 437 -18.92 -8.69 -2.61
C THR A 437 -19.36 -10.10 -2.98
N ILE A 438 -18.43 -11.03 -3.25
CA ILE A 438 -18.76 -12.43 -3.52
C ILE A 438 -19.36 -13.07 -2.27
N LEU A 439 -18.76 -12.84 -1.11
CA LEU A 439 -19.28 -13.35 0.14
C LEU A 439 -20.70 -12.86 0.39
N ALA A 440 -20.95 -11.56 0.23
CA ALA A 440 -22.28 -10.97 0.41
C ALA A 440 -23.31 -11.48 -0.62
N ALA A 441 -22.87 -11.79 -1.85
CA ALA A 441 -23.76 -12.28 -2.91
C ALA A 441 -24.17 -13.75 -2.74
N PHE A 442 -23.26 -14.59 -2.25
CA PHE A 442 -23.47 -16.05 -2.18
C PHE A 442 -23.67 -16.59 -0.78
N PHE A 443 -23.48 -15.77 0.26
CA PHE A 443 -23.72 -16.13 1.64
C PHE A 443 -24.84 -15.26 2.23
N THR A 444 -26.01 -15.83 2.34
CA THR A 444 -27.21 -15.15 2.90
C THR A 444 -27.32 -15.23 4.42
N GLY A 445 -26.33 -15.87 5.08
CA GLY A 445 -26.31 -16.05 6.52
C GLY A 445 -25.91 -14.78 7.27
N ASP A 446 -26.48 -14.62 8.47
CA ASP A 446 -26.04 -13.57 9.40
C ASP A 446 -24.72 -14.00 10.07
N ILE A 447 -23.67 -13.21 9.87
CA ILE A 447 -22.35 -13.40 10.48
C ILE A 447 -22.42 -13.27 12.02
N ALA A 448 -23.43 -12.56 12.53
CA ALA A 448 -23.61 -12.37 13.97
C ALA A 448 -24.09 -13.63 14.70
N THR A 449 -24.69 -14.61 14.00
CA THR A 449 -25.21 -15.83 14.61
C THR A 449 -24.08 -16.77 15.03
N SER A 450 -24.15 -17.30 16.24
CA SER A 450 -23.12 -18.16 16.86
C SER A 450 -23.07 -19.59 16.31
N HIS A 451 -24.10 -20.06 15.64
CA HIS A 451 -24.20 -21.41 15.09
C HIS A 451 -24.85 -21.41 13.71
N TRP A 452 -24.11 -21.90 12.73
CA TRP A 452 -24.60 -22.08 11.37
C TRP A 452 -25.12 -23.51 11.16
N SER A 453 -26.16 -23.65 10.34
CA SER A 453 -26.57 -24.98 9.84
C SER A 453 -25.52 -25.53 8.87
N ALA A 454 -25.53 -26.84 8.65
CA ALA A 454 -24.61 -27.47 7.69
C ALA A 454 -24.73 -26.85 6.28
N ASP A 455 -25.96 -26.49 5.85
CA ASP A 455 -26.20 -25.84 4.57
C ASP A 455 -25.54 -24.45 4.48
N ARG A 456 -25.63 -23.64 5.52
CA ARG A 456 -24.98 -22.33 5.59
C ARG A 456 -23.44 -22.42 5.60
N THR A 457 -22.90 -23.44 6.27
CA THR A 457 -21.45 -23.70 6.22
C THR A 457 -21.01 -24.09 4.83
N ALA A 458 -21.81 -24.87 4.10
CA ALA A 458 -21.56 -25.22 2.71
C ALA A 458 -21.62 -23.98 1.78
N GLU A 459 -22.68 -23.16 1.90
CA GLU A 459 -22.80 -21.89 1.14
C GLU A 459 -21.60 -20.97 1.37
N PHE A 460 -21.17 -20.83 2.63
CA PHE A 460 -19.98 -20.03 2.96
C PHE A 460 -18.72 -20.60 2.30
N GLY A 461 -18.51 -21.93 2.38
CA GLY A 461 -17.38 -22.60 1.76
C GLY A 461 -17.34 -22.44 0.23
N GLU A 462 -18.52 -22.46 -0.43
CA GLU A 462 -18.62 -22.20 -1.86
C GLU A 462 -18.30 -20.74 -2.21
N ALA A 463 -18.82 -19.79 -1.45
CA ALA A 463 -18.54 -18.37 -1.61
C ALA A 463 -17.04 -18.06 -1.45
N VAL A 464 -16.39 -18.63 -0.44
CA VAL A 464 -14.94 -18.50 -0.20
C VAL A 464 -14.14 -19.11 -1.36
N THR A 465 -14.55 -20.28 -1.86
CA THR A 465 -13.90 -20.95 -3.00
C THR A 465 -14.02 -20.07 -4.26
N LEU A 466 -15.21 -19.55 -4.55
CA LEU A 466 -15.44 -18.70 -5.72
C LEU A 466 -14.63 -17.38 -5.62
N ALA A 467 -14.63 -16.75 -4.46
CA ALA A 467 -13.83 -15.55 -4.22
C ALA A 467 -12.33 -15.83 -4.41
N GLY A 468 -11.82 -16.94 -3.85
CA GLY A 468 -10.43 -17.37 -4.03
C GLY A 468 -10.07 -17.65 -5.48
N LEU A 469 -10.95 -18.29 -6.26
CA LEU A 469 -10.74 -18.53 -7.70
C LEU A 469 -10.70 -17.22 -8.49
N LEU A 470 -11.61 -16.29 -8.21
CA LEU A 470 -11.61 -15.00 -8.91
C LEU A 470 -10.36 -14.19 -8.59
N LEU A 471 -9.91 -14.16 -7.32
CA LEU A 471 -8.63 -13.55 -6.94
C LEU A 471 -7.46 -14.24 -7.67
N THR A 472 -7.47 -15.55 -7.81
CA THR A 472 -6.44 -16.32 -8.53
C THR A 472 -6.37 -15.92 -9.99
N VAL A 473 -7.53 -15.84 -10.67
CA VAL A 473 -7.62 -15.42 -12.07
C VAL A 473 -7.16 -13.97 -12.25
N ALA A 474 -7.61 -13.08 -11.39
CA ALA A 474 -7.24 -11.66 -11.44
C ALA A 474 -5.73 -11.46 -11.19
N ALA A 475 -5.15 -12.12 -10.17
CA ALA A 475 -3.72 -12.09 -9.92
C ALA A 475 -2.94 -12.72 -11.07
N GLY A 476 -3.41 -13.84 -11.61
CA GLY A 476 -2.82 -14.51 -12.78
C GLY A 476 -2.79 -13.62 -14.03
N ALA A 477 -3.87 -12.88 -14.28
CA ALA A 477 -3.95 -11.92 -15.39
C ALA A 477 -2.95 -10.77 -15.22
N LEU A 478 -2.85 -10.20 -14.00
CA LEU A 478 -1.86 -9.16 -13.69
C LEU A 478 -0.42 -9.67 -13.82
N VAL A 479 -0.14 -10.87 -13.33
CA VAL A 479 1.17 -11.51 -13.46
C VAL A 479 1.51 -11.78 -14.93
N GLY A 480 0.59 -12.36 -15.70
CA GLY A 480 0.77 -12.60 -17.14
C GLY A 480 1.03 -11.31 -17.92
N TRP A 481 0.27 -10.25 -17.59
CA TRP A 481 0.52 -8.92 -18.13
C TRP A 481 1.92 -8.41 -17.76
N GLY A 482 2.28 -8.47 -16.48
CA GLY A 482 3.59 -8.05 -15.97
C GLY A 482 4.76 -8.75 -16.67
N ILE A 483 4.67 -10.08 -16.85
CA ILE A 483 5.66 -10.89 -17.56
C ILE A 483 5.74 -10.47 -19.04
N SER A 484 4.59 -10.30 -19.71
CA SER A 484 4.57 -9.90 -21.11
C SER A 484 5.23 -8.54 -21.35
N ARG A 485 5.03 -7.61 -20.43
CA ARG A 485 5.64 -6.26 -20.46
C ARG A 485 7.14 -6.31 -20.15
N SER A 486 7.57 -7.11 -19.18
CA SER A 486 8.99 -7.28 -18.84
C SER A 486 9.78 -7.83 -20.05
N ARG A 487 9.27 -8.86 -20.72
CA ARG A 487 9.90 -9.45 -21.92
C ARG A 487 10.06 -8.46 -23.07
N ARG A 488 9.12 -7.55 -23.26
CA ARG A 488 9.24 -6.50 -24.30
C ARG A 488 10.38 -5.52 -24.01
N ALA A 489 10.66 -5.25 -22.75
CA ALA A 489 11.77 -4.38 -22.37
C ALA A 489 13.14 -5.01 -22.65
N THR A 490 13.28 -6.33 -22.45
CA THR A 490 14.55 -7.05 -22.70
C THR A 490 14.80 -7.30 -24.19
N GLY A 491 13.73 -7.44 -25.01
CA GLY A 491 13.84 -7.67 -26.44
C GLY A 491 14.26 -6.44 -27.28
N THR A 492 14.24 -5.24 -26.72
CA THR A 492 14.67 -3.99 -27.40
C THR A 492 16.15 -3.67 -27.24
N THR A 493 16.89 -4.42 -26.44
CA THR A 493 18.34 -4.32 -26.28
C THR A 493 19.03 -5.42 -27.10
N THR A 494 18.81 -5.47 -28.43
CA THR A 494 19.73 -6.19 -29.32
C THR A 494 20.99 -5.35 -29.43
N PRO A 495 22.19 -5.87 -29.13
CA PRO A 495 23.42 -5.12 -29.38
C PRO A 495 23.53 -4.86 -30.87
N THR A 496 23.68 -3.61 -31.24
CA THR A 496 24.19 -3.26 -32.57
C THR A 496 25.50 -4.05 -32.76
N PRO A 497 25.66 -4.84 -33.84
CA PRO A 497 26.95 -5.49 -34.11
C PRO A 497 28.01 -4.39 -34.11
N ALA A 498 29.07 -4.59 -33.33
CA ALA A 498 30.23 -3.74 -33.37
C ALA A 498 30.68 -3.69 -34.84
N ALA A 499 30.75 -2.48 -35.39
CA ALA A 499 31.37 -2.25 -36.68
C ALA A 499 32.76 -2.84 -36.61
N GLU A 500 33.07 -3.84 -37.44
CA GLU A 500 34.43 -4.30 -37.66
C GLU A 500 35.27 -3.07 -38.01
N PRO A 501 36.47 -2.89 -37.41
CA PRO A 501 37.39 -1.86 -37.88
C PRO A 501 37.86 -2.28 -39.24
N ASP A 502 37.52 -1.46 -40.26
CA ASP A 502 38.06 -1.57 -41.59
C ASP A 502 39.58 -1.58 -41.46
N GLY A 503 40.20 -2.67 -41.93
CA GLY A 503 41.59 -2.80 -41.99
C GLY A 503 42.21 -1.81 -43.01
N GLU A 504 43.22 -1.09 -42.60
CA GLU A 504 44.40 -0.69 -43.39
C GLU A 504 45.65 -0.79 -42.53
#